data_644c2d1f75a525bac2d51bccda432d56
#
_entry.id   644c2d1f75a525bac2d51bccda432d56
#
_cell.length_a   1.000
_cell.length_b   1.000
_cell.length_c   1.000
_cell.angle_alpha   90.00
_cell.angle_beta   90.00
_cell.angle_gamma   90.00
#
_symmetry.space_group_name_H-M   'P 1'
#
loop_
_entity.id
_entity.type
_entity.pdbx_description
1 polymer ?
#
loop_
_entity_poly.entity_id
_entity_poly.type
_entity_poly.pdbx_seq_one_letter_code
_entity_poly.pdbx_strand_id
1 'polypeptide(L)'
;YKNRRSGKRCFAEYNLGFLQDMRRFLKSDEDMVPAVQYRIRHNPDDHGVINYITCQDGFTLNDLVSYNYKHNEANGEGNNDGCSYNYSWNCGIEGPSRKQWIRQMRERQMRAAFAMLLFSP
;
A
#
# COMPACT_ATOMS: atom_id res chain seq x y z
N TYR A 1 -2.01 20.09 10.41
CA TYR A 1 -3.42 20.05 10.79
C TYR A 1 -3.64 20.89 12.05
N LYS A 2 -4.59 21.80 12.02
CA LYS A 2 -4.92 22.67 13.16
C LYS A 2 -6.27 22.24 13.74
N ASN A 3 -6.27 21.79 14.99
CA ASN A 3 -7.54 21.57 15.66
C ASN A 3 -8.21 22.94 15.92
N ARG A 4 -9.35 23.19 15.25
CA ARG A 4 -10.09 24.46 15.32
C ARG A 4 -10.60 24.81 16.73
N ARG A 5 -10.75 23.83 17.63
CA ARG A 5 -11.28 24.05 18.98
C ARG A 5 -10.23 24.41 20.03
N SER A 6 -8.98 24.01 19.85
CA SER A 6 -7.93 24.21 20.86
C SER A 6 -6.78 25.12 20.45
N GLY A 7 -6.69 25.52 19.19
CA GLY A 7 -5.55 26.29 18.66
C GLY A 7 -4.22 25.53 18.66
N LYS A 8 -4.19 24.27 19.12
CA LYS A 8 -2.98 23.43 19.16
C LYS A 8 -2.69 22.87 17.78
N ARG A 9 -1.42 22.79 17.43
CA ARG A 9 -0.97 22.07 16.23
C ARG A 9 -1.13 20.57 16.50
N CYS A 10 -1.92 19.89 15.67
CA CYS A 10 -2.01 18.44 15.68
C CYS A 10 -1.07 17.90 14.62
N PHE A 11 -0.24 16.96 14.99
CA PHE A 11 0.57 16.17 14.07
C PHE A 11 -0.29 15.00 13.57
N ALA A 12 -0.01 14.54 12.36
CA ALA A 12 -0.56 13.31 11.83
C ALA A 12 0.61 12.42 11.42
N GLU A 13 0.47 11.13 11.67
CA GLU A 13 1.49 10.14 11.36
C GLU A 13 1.05 9.26 10.19
N TYR A 14 2.00 8.82 9.38
CA TYR A 14 1.73 7.83 8.36
C TYR A 14 1.39 6.48 8.99
N ASN A 15 0.20 5.96 8.68
CA ASN A 15 -0.29 4.69 9.22
C ASN A 15 0.36 3.50 8.51
N LEU A 16 1.59 3.16 8.92
CA LEU A 16 2.32 2.03 8.36
C LEU A 16 1.59 0.69 8.54
N GLY A 17 0.90 0.52 9.67
CA GLY A 17 0.11 -0.68 9.91
C GLY A 17 -1.05 -0.83 8.90
N PHE A 18 -1.71 0.27 8.53
CA PHE A 18 -2.70 0.27 7.46
C PHE A 18 -2.09 -0.18 6.13
N LEU A 19 -0.97 0.41 5.73
CA LEU A 19 -0.27 0.02 4.50
C LEU A 19 0.05 -1.47 4.47
N GLN A 20 0.65 -1.99 5.53
CA GLN A 20 1.08 -3.40 5.60
C GLN A 20 -0.11 -4.35 5.53
N ASP A 21 -1.15 -4.12 6.33
CA ASP A 21 -2.32 -4.99 6.39
C ASP A 21 -3.10 -4.98 5.08
N MET A 22 -3.28 -3.80 4.46
CA MET A 22 -3.98 -3.68 3.17
C MET A 22 -3.21 -4.33 2.02
N ARG A 23 -1.89 -4.16 1.95
CA ARG A 23 -1.05 -4.81 0.93
C ARG A 23 -1.03 -6.32 1.10
N ARG A 24 -0.93 -6.83 2.33
CA ARG A 24 -0.99 -8.27 2.63
C ARG A 24 -2.34 -8.87 2.23
N PHE A 25 -3.42 -8.17 2.50
CA PHE A 25 -4.75 -8.58 2.06
C PHE A 25 -4.87 -8.60 0.52
N LEU A 26 -4.38 -7.56 -0.16
CA LEU A 26 -4.40 -7.48 -1.63
C LEU A 26 -3.63 -8.63 -2.29
N LYS A 27 -2.51 -9.03 -1.73
CA LYS A 27 -1.75 -10.16 -2.26
C LYS A 27 -2.27 -11.53 -1.79
N SER A 28 -3.38 -11.55 -1.05
CA SER A 28 -4.08 -12.75 -0.57
C SER A 28 -3.30 -13.57 0.49
N ASP A 29 -2.59 -12.88 1.39
CA ASP A 29 -2.05 -13.55 2.58
C ASP A 29 -3.21 -14.10 3.44
N GLU A 30 -2.98 -15.24 4.06
CA GLU A 30 -3.97 -15.89 4.93
C GLU A 30 -4.29 -15.03 6.16
N ASP A 31 -5.50 -15.18 6.68
CA ASP A 31 -6.00 -14.60 7.94
C ASP A 31 -5.95 -13.05 8.00
N MET A 32 -5.97 -12.35 6.86
CA MET A 32 -5.91 -10.89 6.84
C MET A 32 -7.27 -10.18 7.01
N VAL A 33 -8.39 -10.91 6.92
CA VAL A 33 -9.74 -10.31 7.04
C VAL A 33 -9.95 -9.59 8.39
N PRO A 34 -9.60 -10.16 9.55
CA PRO A 34 -9.75 -9.45 10.83
C PRO A 34 -8.91 -8.18 10.92
N ALA A 35 -7.67 -8.21 10.39
CA ALA A 35 -6.79 -7.04 10.37
C ALA A 35 -7.39 -5.92 9.50
N VAL A 36 -7.88 -6.23 8.31
CA VAL A 36 -8.55 -5.27 7.42
C VAL A 36 -9.81 -4.70 8.07
N GLN A 37 -10.66 -5.55 8.67
CA GLN A 37 -11.85 -5.09 9.38
C GLN A 37 -11.52 -4.12 10.53
N TYR A 38 -10.44 -4.39 11.25
CA TYR A 38 -9.97 -3.49 12.28
C TYR A 38 -9.56 -2.13 11.69
N ARG A 39 -8.73 -2.13 10.64
CA ARG A 39 -8.20 -0.91 10.02
C ARG A 39 -9.25 0.00 9.40
N ILE A 40 -10.30 -0.56 8.80
CA ILE A 40 -11.40 0.25 8.24
C ILE A 40 -12.38 0.76 9.29
N ARG A 41 -12.31 0.31 10.54
CA ARG A 41 -13.20 0.74 11.62
C ARG A 41 -12.53 1.63 12.65
N HIS A 42 -11.21 1.60 12.73
CA HIS A 42 -10.47 2.21 13.82
C HIS A 42 -9.27 2.99 13.32
N ASN A 43 -9.25 4.26 13.69
CA ASN A 43 -8.04 5.08 13.73
C ASN A 43 -7.72 5.41 15.19
N PRO A 44 -6.47 5.74 15.53
CA PRO A 44 -6.14 6.26 16.85
C PRO A 44 -6.95 7.50 17.19
N ASP A 45 -7.45 7.56 18.43
CA ASP A 45 -8.29 8.68 18.90
C ASP A 45 -7.45 9.86 19.44
N ASP A 46 -6.19 9.61 19.78
CA ASP A 46 -5.29 10.56 20.44
C ASP A 46 -4.47 11.42 19.45
N HIS A 47 -4.33 10.99 18.21
CA HIS A 47 -3.60 11.73 17.17
C HIS A 47 -4.20 11.50 15.77
N GLY A 48 -3.86 12.38 14.84
CA GLY A 48 -4.22 12.21 13.43
C GLY A 48 -3.37 11.14 12.75
N VAL A 49 -3.97 10.35 11.88
CA VAL A 49 -3.25 9.40 11.02
C VAL A 49 -3.54 9.69 9.55
N ILE A 50 -2.59 9.32 8.70
CA ILE A 50 -2.72 9.35 7.25
C ILE A 50 -2.68 7.91 6.77
N ASN A 51 -3.85 7.39 6.39
CA ASN A 51 -3.95 6.09 5.77
C ASN A 51 -3.41 6.17 4.34
N TYR A 52 -2.58 5.22 3.95
CA TYR A 52 -1.97 5.18 2.63
C TYR A 52 -1.65 3.75 2.20
N ILE A 53 -1.52 3.54 0.90
CA ILE A 53 -1.13 2.23 0.32
C ILE A 53 0.22 2.35 -0.39
N THR A 54 0.51 3.51 -0.96
CA THR A 54 1.80 3.83 -1.60
C THR A 54 2.22 5.23 -1.20
N CYS A 55 3.51 5.50 -1.18
CA CYS A 55 4.08 6.80 -0.88
C CYS A 55 5.33 7.04 -1.75
N GLN A 56 6.16 8.01 -1.38
CA GLN A 56 7.42 8.31 -2.07
C GLN A 56 8.47 7.19 -1.90
N ASP A 57 8.33 6.37 -0.87
CA ASP A 57 9.24 5.24 -0.61
C ASP A 57 8.63 3.93 -1.12
N GLY A 58 9.48 3.07 -1.70
CA GLY A 58 9.09 1.77 -2.18
C GLY A 58 8.32 1.79 -3.50
N PHE A 59 7.49 0.79 -3.70
CA PHE A 59 6.80 0.57 -4.97
C PHE A 59 5.69 1.58 -5.23
N THR A 60 5.58 2.01 -6.49
CA THR A 60 4.37 2.65 -7.00
C THR A 60 3.19 1.68 -6.96
N LEU A 61 1.96 2.18 -7.12
CA LEU A 61 0.79 1.30 -7.16
C LEU A 61 0.85 0.30 -8.33
N ASN A 62 1.40 0.71 -9.47
CA ASN A 62 1.59 -0.18 -10.60
C ASN A 62 2.63 -1.26 -10.31
N ASP A 63 3.74 -0.90 -9.66
CA ASP A 63 4.80 -1.85 -9.32
C ASP A 63 4.34 -2.85 -8.26
N LEU A 64 3.51 -2.39 -7.32
CA LEU A 64 2.92 -3.23 -6.27
C LEU A 64 2.15 -4.43 -6.82
N VAL A 65 1.55 -4.30 -8.00
CA VAL A 65 0.77 -5.36 -8.67
C VAL A 65 1.51 -5.99 -9.86
N SER A 66 2.76 -5.57 -10.10
CA SER A 66 3.54 -6.01 -11.27
C SER A 66 4.84 -6.71 -10.91
N TYR A 67 5.36 -6.52 -9.70
CA TYR A 67 6.65 -7.04 -9.29
C TYR A 67 6.57 -7.69 -7.91
N ASN A 68 7.21 -8.86 -7.77
CA ASN A 68 7.46 -9.46 -6.46
C ASN A 68 8.75 -8.91 -5.84
N TYR A 69 9.71 -8.51 -6.68
CA TYR A 69 11.03 -8.06 -6.26
C TYR A 69 11.33 -6.66 -6.82
N LYS A 70 12.23 -5.94 -6.14
CA LYS A 70 12.72 -4.65 -6.65
C LYS A 70 13.68 -4.86 -7.83
N HIS A 71 13.64 -3.95 -8.80
CA HIS A 71 14.44 -3.95 -10.01
C HIS A 71 15.03 -2.55 -10.22
N ASN A 72 16.00 -2.18 -9.38
CA ASN A 72 16.64 -0.86 -9.37
C ASN A 72 18.05 -0.86 -9.97
N GLU A 73 18.40 -1.90 -10.74
CA GLU A 73 19.75 -2.07 -11.30
C GLU A 73 20.16 -0.89 -12.17
N ALA A 74 19.20 -0.24 -12.84
CA ALA A 74 19.47 0.86 -13.77
C ALA A 74 20.00 2.13 -13.10
N ASN A 75 19.86 2.30 -11.78
CA ASN A 75 20.36 3.48 -11.07
C ASN A 75 21.84 3.38 -10.65
N GLY A 76 22.49 2.25 -10.89
CA GLY A 76 23.92 2.07 -10.60
C GLY A 76 24.26 1.66 -9.17
N GLU A 77 23.28 1.48 -8.30
CA GLU A 77 23.48 1.06 -6.89
C GLU A 77 23.47 -0.48 -6.71
N GLY A 78 23.52 -1.23 -7.81
CA GLY A 78 23.53 -2.71 -7.78
C GLY A 78 22.28 -3.32 -7.15
N ASN A 79 21.11 -2.64 -7.27
CA ASN A 79 19.85 -3.04 -6.67
C ASN A 79 19.87 -3.10 -5.12
N ASN A 80 20.78 -2.38 -4.48
CA ASN A 80 20.88 -2.36 -3.01
C ASN A 80 19.97 -1.30 -2.34
N ASP A 81 19.57 -0.29 -3.09
CA ASP A 81 18.71 0.80 -2.61
C ASP A 81 17.23 0.39 -2.47
N GLY A 82 16.52 1.14 -1.64
CA GLY A 82 15.11 0.94 -1.40
C GLY A 82 14.76 -0.31 -0.57
N CYS A 83 13.50 -0.44 -0.23
CA CYS A 83 12.99 -1.56 0.55
C CYS A 83 12.96 -2.84 -0.27
N SER A 84 13.54 -3.92 0.28
CA SER A 84 13.54 -5.24 -0.38
C SER A 84 12.21 -5.95 -0.32
N TYR A 85 11.35 -5.64 0.69
CA TYR A 85 10.07 -6.28 0.88
C TYR A 85 8.92 -5.28 0.87
N ASN A 86 8.16 -5.25 -0.22
CA ASN A 86 7.09 -4.28 -0.46
C ASN A 86 5.67 -4.81 -0.24
N TYR A 87 5.51 -6.05 0.24
CA TYR A 87 4.20 -6.71 0.34
C TYR A 87 3.47 -6.70 -1.01
N SER A 88 4.20 -6.93 -2.09
CA SER A 88 3.71 -6.85 -3.47
C SER A 88 3.36 -8.22 -4.04
N TRP A 89 2.62 -8.22 -5.12
CA TRP A 89 2.32 -9.42 -5.89
C TRP A 89 2.26 -9.10 -7.39
N ASN A 90 3.04 -9.82 -8.20
CA ASN A 90 3.16 -9.61 -9.64
C ASN A 90 1.92 -10.05 -10.45
N CYS A 91 0.88 -10.57 -9.79
CA CYS A 91 -0.32 -11.13 -10.42
C CYS A 91 -0.02 -12.31 -11.38
N GLY A 92 1.08 -13.02 -11.14
CA GLY A 92 1.47 -14.22 -11.87
C GLY A 92 2.55 -14.04 -12.94
N ILE A 93 2.95 -12.82 -13.26
CA ILE A 93 4.06 -12.52 -14.18
C ILE A 93 4.86 -11.34 -13.66
N GLU A 94 6.17 -11.54 -13.47
CA GLU A 94 7.08 -10.47 -13.04
C GLU A 94 7.27 -9.44 -14.16
N GLY A 95 7.02 -8.16 -13.84
CA GLY A 95 7.18 -7.06 -14.77
C GLY A 95 6.07 -6.88 -15.81
N PRO A 96 6.34 -6.15 -16.90
CA PRO A 96 5.34 -5.83 -17.91
C PRO A 96 4.77 -7.07 -18.59
N SER A 97 3.46 -7.07 -18.87
CA SER A 97 2.80 -8.17 -19.57
C SER A 97 1.77 -7.66 -20.57
N ARG A 98 1.72 -8.31 -21.76
CA ARG A 98 0.69 -8.07 -22.77
C ARG A 98 -0.51 -9.00 -22.62
N LYS A 99 -0.46 -10.00 -21.72
CA LYS A 99 -1.56 -10.93 -21.50
C LYS A 99 -2.75 -10.20 -20.89
N GLN A 100 -3.90 -10.28 -21.55
CA GLN A 100 -5.10 -9.54 -21.16
C GLN A 100 -5.55 -9.90 -19.73
N TRP A 101 -5.52 -11.16 -19.35
CA TRP A 101 -5.96 -11.60 -18.02
C TRP A 101 -5.05 -11.06 -16.91
N ILE A 102 -3.72 -10.94 -17.14
CA ILE A 102 -2.80 -10.29 -16.19
C ILE A 102 -3.12 -8.82 -16.02
N ARG A 103 -3.34 -8.10 -17.13
CA ARG A 103 -3.68 -6.67 -17.10
C ARG A 103 -5.00 -6.44 -16.34
N GLN A 104 -6.02 -7.24 -16.62
CA GLN A 104 -7.30 -7.17 -15.92
C GLN A 104 -7.16 -7.48 -14.43
N MET A 105 -6.34 -8.47 -14.06
CA MET A 105 -6.06 -8.79 -12.64
C MET A 105 -5.39 -7.60 -11.95
N ARG A 106 -4.35 -7.02 -12.53
CA ARG A 106 -3.65 -5.83 -12.00
C ARG A 106 -4.61 -4.65 -11.83
N GLU A 107 -5.44 -4.37 -12.82
CA GLU A 107 -6.46 -3.32 -12.71
C GLU A 107 -7.44 -3.57 -11.56
N ARG A 108 -7.89 -4.81 -11.38
CA ARG A 108 -8.76 -5.16 -10.24
C ARG A 108 -8.06 -4.92 -8.90
N GLN A 109 -6.81 -5.31 -8.77
CA GLN A 109 -6.02 -5.10 -7.56
C GLN A 109 -5.83 -3.61 -7.26
N MET A 110 -5.49 -2.80 -8.26
CA MET A 110 -5.37 -1.35 -8.10
C MET A 110 -6.69 -0.69 -7.70
N ARG A 111 -7.81 -1.08 -8.31
CA ARG A 111 -9.14 -0.59 -7.93
C ARG A 111 -9.53 -0.99 -6.51
N ALA A 112 -9.20 -2.22 -6.10
CA ALA A 112 -9.42 -2.68 -4.73
C ALA A 112 -8.57 -1.87 -3.72
N ALA A 113 -7.32 -1.59 -4.05
CA ALA A 113 -6.45 -0.73 -3.24
C ALA A 113 -7.05 0.67 -3.03
N PHE A 114 -7.51 1.32 -4.10
CA PHE A 114 -8.18 2.61 -4.02
C PHE A 114 -9.48 2.53 -3.23
N ALA A 115 -10.31 1.50 -3.44
CA ALA A 115 -11.55 1.34 -2.69
C ALA A 115 -11.27 1.22 -1.18
N MET A 116 -10.32 0.38 -0.77
CA MET A 116 -9.95 0.24 0.63
C MET A 116 -9.45 1.56 1.23
N LEU A 117 -8.66 2.34 0.48
CA LEU A 117 -8.16 3.64 0.94
C LEU A 117 -9.28 4.67 1.07
N LEU A 118 -10.17 4.77 0.08
CA LEU A 118 -11.22 5.80 0.02
C LEU A 118 -12.37 5.54 0.99
N PHE A 119 -12.62 4.28 1.34
CA PHE A 119 -13.67 3.90 2.29
C PHE A 119 -13.17 3.71 3.72
N SER A 120 -11.87 3.88 3.97
CA SER A 120 -11.34 3.90 5.35
C SER A 120 -11.55 5.26 6.03
N PRO A 121 -11.65 5.28 7.38
CA PRO A 121 -11.83 6.49 8.16
C PRO A 121 -10.66 7.46 8.08
#